data_679e208a843bed47760ffa0d9f39d64b
#
_entry.id   679e208a843bed47760ffa0d9f39d64b
#
_cell.length_a   1.000
_cell.length_b   1.000
_cell.length_c   1.000
_cell.angle_alpha   90.00
_cell.angle_beta   90.00
_cell.angle_gamma   90.00
#
_symmetry.space_group_name_H-M   'P 1'
#
loop_
_entity.id
_entity.type
_entity.pdbx_description
1 polymer ?
#
loop_
_entity_poly.entity_id
_entity_poly.type
_entity_poly.pdbx_seq_one_letter_code
_entity_poly.pdbx_strand_id
1 'polypeptide(L)'
;MTGSEIAEFMANQGNSVYLIEMLPEIGTGSGLINKIDLMQYLFVANVEMLTNYELNSIGEKSIKLQSLKEDREVELDIDKVVISLGVKSDNEFYEKMKNNFNKVYLIGDAASPRKIAHAVREGFERAYILR
;
A
#
# COMPACT_ATOMS: atom_id res chain seq x y z
N MET A 1 1.42 -1.37 4.86
CA MET A 1 2.24 -2.41 5.52
C MET A 1 3.50 -2.76 4.73
N THR A 2 3.42 -3.27 3.51
CA THR A 2 4.63 -3.68 2.75
C THR A 2 5.70 -2.59 2.66
N GLY A 3 5.33 -1.34 2.38
CA GLY A 3 6.27 -0.21 2.36
C GLY A 3 6.95 0.03 3.69
N SER A 4 6.22 -0.11 4.78
CA SER A 4 6.76 0.09 6.14
C SER A 4 7.72 -1.04 6.54
N GLU A 5 7.43 -2.28 6.16
CA GLU A 5 8.32 -3.44 6.38
C GLU A 5 9.61 -3.31 5.57
N ILE A 6 9.52 -2.81 4.32
CA ILE A 6 10.68 -2.51 3.50
C ILE A 6 11.50 -1.36 4.11
N ALA A 7 10.85 -0.31 4.63
CA ALA A 7 11.52 0.81 5.25
C ALA A 7 12.34 0.36 6.48
N GLU A 8 11.75 -0.44 7.36
CA GLU A 8 12.43 -1.06 8.49
C GLU A 8 13.63 -1.89 8.04
N PHE A 9 13.41 -2.81 7.07
CA PHE A 9 14.47 -3.65 6.55
C PHE A 9 15.64 -2.85 5.99
N MET A 10 15.37 -1.82 5.18
CA MET A 10 16.41 -0.97 4.58
C MET A 10 17.16 -0.15 5.64
N ALA A 11 16.46 0.38 6.63
CA ALA A 11 17.08 1.11 7.73
C ALA A 11 18.02 0.21 8.55
N ASN A 12 17.61 -1.02 8.85
CA ASN A 12 18.44 -2.02 9.53
C ASN A 12 19.69 -2.46 8.72
N GLN A 13 19.72 -2.19 7.39
CA GLN A 13 20.90 -2.36 6.57
C GLN A 13 21.83 -1.13 6.58
N GLY A 14 21.56 -0.14 7.41
CA GLY A 14 22.38 1.07 7.57
C GLY A 14 22.06 2.19 6.59
N ASN A 15 20.91 2.14 5.92
CA ASN A 15 20.46 3.25 5.07
C ASN A 15 19.72 4.31 5.89
N SER A 16 19.81 5.57 5.46
CA SER A 16 18.91 6.64 5.90
C SER A 16 17.60 6.50 5.10
N VAL A 17 16.46 6.37 5.78
CA VAL A 17 15.19 6.03 5.15
C VAL A 17 14.10 7.03 5.52
N TYR A 18 13.47 7.60 4.50
CA TYR A 18 12.22 8.35 4.61
C TYR A 18 11.04 7.43 4.26
N LEU A 19 10.06 7.33 5.14
CA LEU A 19 8.79 6.67 4.88
C LEU A 19 7.70 7.73 4.67
N ILE A 20 7.23 7.86 3.42
CA ILE A 20 6.30 8.90 3.01
C ILE A 20 4.90 8.31 2.88
N GLU A 21 3.91 8.95 3.48
CA GLU A 21 2.52 8.52 3.48
C GLU A 21 1.59 9.73 3.25
N MET A 22 0.64 9.57 2.34
CA MET A 22 -0.38 10.60 2.06
C MET A 22 -1.39 10.72 3.21
N LEU A 23 -1.69 9.63 3.87
CA LEU A 23 -2.63 9.60 4.99
C LEU A 23 -2.04 10.24 6.25
N PRO A 24 -2.88 10.67 7.20
CA PRO A 24 -2.41 11.24 8.47
C PRO A 24 -1.61 10.27 9.34
N GLU A 25 -1.74 8.96 9.07
CA GLU A 25 -1.16 7.91 9.88
C GLU A 25 -0.58 6.79 9.03
N ILE A 26 0.60 6.29 9.41
CA ILE A 26 1.21 5.11 8.83
C ILE A 26 0.47 3.85 9.30
N GLY A 27 0.37 2.84 8.42
CA GLY A 27 -0.23 1.55 8.74
C GLY A 27 -1.74 1.57 8.89
N THR A 28 -2.43 2.50 8.25
CA THR A 28 -3.90 2.55 8.19
C THR A 28 -4.46 1.22 7.70
N GLY A 29 -5.50 0.69 8.38
CA GLY A 29 -6.11 -0.62 8.07
C GLY A 29 -5.40 -1.83 8.68
N SER A 30 -4.31 -1.63 9.42
CA SER A 30 -3.69 -2.66 10.25
C SER A 30 -4.45 -2.84 11.56
N GLY A 31 -4.37 -4.05 12.15
CA GLY A 31 -4.86 -4.24 13.54
C GLY A 31 -4.04 -3.40 14.52
N LEU A 32 -4.66 -2.96 15.62
CA LEU A 32 -4.05 -2.06 16.60
C LEU A 32 -2.68 -2.58 17.10
N ILE A 33 -2.60 -3.87 17.45
CA ILE A 33 -1.37 -4.48 17.98
C ILE A 33 -0.27 -4.43 16.92
N ASN A 34 -0.57 -4.86 15.70
CA ASN A 34 0.40 -4.85 14.59
C ASN A 34 0.89 -3.43 14.26
N LYS A 35 0.02 -2.43 14.43
CA LYS A 35 0.40 -1.03 14.23
C LYS A 35 1.36 -0.54 15.30
N ILE A 36 1.12 -0.89 16.57
CA ILE A 36 2.00 -0.51 17.69
C ILE A 36 3.39 -1.10 17.47
N ASP A 37 3.48 -2.40 17.18
CA ASP A 37 4.74 -3.09 16.92
C ASP A 37 5.48 -2.46 15.73
N LEU A 38 4.77 -2.22 14.62
CA LEU A 38 5.34 -1.58 13.44
C LEU A 38 5.94 -0.21 13.75
N MET A 39 5.20 0.63 14.47
CA MET A 39 5.67 1.97 14.84
C MET A 39 6.91 1.90 15.74
N GLN A 40 6.95 0.93 16.65
CA GLN A 40 8.10 0.71 17.50
C GLN A 40 9.32 0.28 16.67
N TYR A 41 9.18 -0.64 15.74
CA TYR A 41 10.28 -1.09 14.87
C TYR A 41 10.81 0.04 13.97
N LEU A 42 9.93 0.81 13.36
CA LEU A 42 10.32 1.98 12.56
C LEU A 42 11.06 3.03 13.38
N PHE A 43 10.62 3.28 14.62
CA PHE A 43 11.27 4.20 15.53
C PHE A 43 12.65 3.72 15.95
N VAL A 44 12.79 2.44 16.36
CA VAL A 44 14.09 1.84 16.74
C VAL A 44 15.06 1.81 15.57
N ALA A 45 14.56 1.56 14.36
CA ALA A 45 15.36 1.59 13.14
C ALA A 45 15.70 3.02 12.65
N ASN A 46 15.22 4.05 13.37
CA ASN A 46 15.45 5.46 13.05
C ASN A 46 14.93 5.86 11.64
N VAL A 47 13.78 5.31 11.23
CA VAL A 47 13.10 5.69 10.00
C VAL A 47 12.42 7.03 10.18
N GLU A 48 12.69 7.99 9.28
CA GLU A 48 12.02 9.29 9.28
C GLU A 48 10.65 9.18 8.59
N MET A 49 9.59 9.44 9.35
CA MET A 49 8.21 9.23 8.90
C MET A 49 7.54 10.57 8.55
N LEU A 50 7.18 10.74 7.28
CA LEU A 50 6.53 11.93 6.74
C LEU A 50 5.09 11.59 6.34
N THR A 51 4.14 11.98 7.18
CA THR A 51 2.69 11.80 6.92
C THR A 51 2.06 13.06 6.36
N ASN A 52 0.92 12.92 5.65
CA ASN A 52 0.24 13.99 4.92
C ASN A 52 1.10 14.62 3.82
N TYR A 53 1.93 13.82 3.17
CA TYR A 53 2.71 14.23 2.01
C TYR A 53 2.40 13.36 0.82
N GLU A 54 2.18 13.99 -0.31
CA GLU A 54 2.04 13.34 -1.61
C GLU A 54 3.34 13.46 -2.40
N LEU A 55 3.75 12.36 -3.05
CA LEU A 55 4.88 12.39 -3.97
C LEU A 55 4.47 13.06 -5.28
N ASN A 56 5.01 14.24 -5.54
CA ASN A 56 4.72 15.03 -6.73
C ASN A 56 5.60 14.62 -7.93
N SER A 57 6.91 14.49 -7.71
CA SER A 57 7.82 14.06 -8.76
C SER A 57 9.08 13.39 -8.22
N ILE A 58 9.69 12.57 -9.09
CA ILE A 58 10.97 11.91 -8.84
C ILE A 58 11.98 12.48 -9.84
N GLY A 59 13.01 13.13 -9.33
CA GLY A 59 14.17 13.59 -10.09
C GLY A 59 15.30 12.56 -10.11
N GLU A 60 16.46 12.95 -10.61
CA GLU A 60 17.62 12.06 -10.69
C GLU A 60 18.21 11.74 -9.31
N LYS A 61 18.26 12.71 -8.40
CA LYS A 61 18.77 12.59 -7.03
C LYS A 61 17.91 13.26 -5.98
N SER A 62 16.70 13.63 -6.32
CA SER A 62 15.76 14.24 -5.38
C SER A 62 14.34 13.81 -5.67
N ILE A 63 13.48 13.95 -4.68
CA ILE A 63 12.03 13.86 -4.81
C ILE A 63 11.38 15.14 -4.34
N LYS A 64 10.26 15.48 -4.95
CA LYS A 64 9.42 16.60 -4.52
C LYS A 64 8.14 16.07 -3.91
N LEU A 65 7.85 16.56 -2.73
CA LEU A 65 6.68 16.22 -1.94
C LEU A 65 5.80 17.43 -1.76
N GLN A 66 4.50 17.29 -1.94
CA GLN A 66 3.50 18.30 -1.62
C GLN A 66 2.89 18.00 -0.26
N SER A 67 2.93 18.95 0.65
CA SER A 67 2.19 18.84 1.91
C SER A 67 0.68 18.91 1.64
N LEU A 68 -0.08 17.99 2.25
CA LEU A 68 -1.55 17.98 2.16
C LEU A 68 -2.22 18.78 3.29
N LYS A 69 -1.43 19.32 4.23
CA LYS A 69 -1.91 20.19 5.31
C LYS A 69 -1.61 21.64 5.09
N GLU A 70 -0.52 21.93 4.40
CA GLU A 70 0.00 23.26 4.18
C GLU A 70 0.27 23.44 2.68
N ASP A 71 0.13 24.63 2.15
CA ASP A 71 0.53 24.90 0.77
C ASP A 71 2.06 25.06 0.68
N ARG A 72 2.76 23.91 0.84
CA ARG A 72 4.21 23.83 0.87
C ARG A 72 4.72 22.61 0.13
N GLU A 73 5.67 22.85 -0.76
CA GLU A 73 6.48 21.82 -1.39
C GLU A 73 7.77 21.61 -0.58
N VAL A 74 8.19 20.35 -0.44
CA VAL A 74 9.45 19.93 0.18
C VAL A 74 10.24 19.11 -0.81
N GLU A 75 11.52 19.43 -0.97
CA GLU A 75 12.44 18.64 -1.78
C GLU A 75 13.40 17.88 -0.86
N LEU A 76 13.56 16.58 -1.10
CA LEU A 76 14.46 15.71 -0.35
C LEU A 76 15.48 15.12 -1.31
N ASP A 77 16.77 15.19 -0.94
CA ASP A 77 17.84 14.48 -1.64
C ASP A 77 17.74 12.99 -1.33
N ILE A 78 17.78 12.16 -2.39
CA ILE A 78 17.66 10.70 -2.27
C ILE A 78 18.52 10.01 -3.31
N ASP A 79 18.94 8.77 -3.01
CA ASP A 79 19.64 7.90 -3.97
C ASP A 79 18.68 6.92 -4.65
N LYS A 80 17.66 6.47 -3.94
CA LYS A 80 16.71 5.45 -4.42
C LYS A 80 15.29 5.70 -3.91
N VAL A 81 14.32 5.37 -4.72
CA VAL A 81 12.89 5.37 -4.36
C VAL A 81 12.33 3.96 -4.47
N VAL A 82 11.63 3.53 -3.44
CA VAL A 82 10.83 2.31 -3.45
C VAL A 82 9.36 2.69 -3.42
N ILE A 83 8.65 2.33 -4.48
CA ILE A 83 7.21 2.65 -4.62
C ILE A 83 6.38 1.51 -4.05
N SER A 84 5.52 1.82 -3.07
CA SER A 84 4.61 0.88 -2.41
C SER A 84 3.21 1.49 -2.26
N LEU A 85 2.57 1.76 -3.39
CA LEU A 85 1.27 2.49 -3.44
C LEU A 85 0.04 1.58 -3.32
N GLY A 86 0.24 0.31 -2.94
CA GLY A 86 -0.82 -0.69 -2.89
C GLY A 86 -1.08 -1.34 -4.24
N VAL A 87 -2.28 -1.90 -4.40
CA VAL A 87 -2.67 -2.65 -5.58
C VAL A 87 -4.04 -2.20 -6.07
N LYS A 88 -4.25 -2.32 -7.37
CA LYS A 88 -5.53 -2.08 -8.03
C LYS A 88 -6.08 -3.40 -8.56
N SER A 89 -7.41 -3.57 -8.50
CA SER A 89 -8.06 -4.73 -9.10
C SER A 89 -7.82 -4.78 -10.59
N ASP A 90 -7.52 -5.99 -11.11
CA ASP A 90 -7.50 -6.31 -12.52
C ASP A 90 -8.68 -7.21 -12.82
N ASN A 91 -9.64 -6.71 -13.59
CA ASN A 91 -10.87 -7.40 -13.98
C ASN A 91 -10.99 -7.62 -15.50
N GLU A 92 -9.92 -7.42 -16.26
CA GLU A 92 -9.95 -7.57 -17.71
C GLU A 92 -10.42 -8.96 -18.16
N PHE A 93 -9.97 -10.00 -17.47
CA PHE A 93 -10.38 -11.37 -17.79
C PHE A 93 -11.89 -11.58 -17.54
N TYR A 94 -12.42 -11.04 -16.45
CA TYR A 94 -13.86 -11.07 -16.19
C TYR A 94 -14.65 -10.38 -17.29
N GLU A 95 -14.24 -9.20 -17.73
CA GLU A 95 -14.89 -8.45 -18.79
C GLU A 95 -14.95 -9.23 -20.12
N LYS A 96 -13.89 -10.01 -20.41
CA LYS A 96 -13.86 -10.90 -21.58
C LYS A 96 -14.80 -12.11 -21.43
N MET A 97 -14.89 -12.67 -20.22
CA MET A 97 -15.67 -13.90 -19.98
C MET A 97 -17.16 -13.66 -19.81
N LYS A 98 -17.59 -12.54 -19.21
CA LYS A 98 -19.01 -12.27 -18.90
C LYS A 98 -19.92 -12.29 -20.12
N ASN A 99 -19.39 -12.02 -21.32
CA ASN A 99 -20.14 -12.04 -22.57
C ASN A 99 -20.24 -13.44 -23.19
N ASN A 100 -19.41 -14.39 -22.77
CA ASN A 100 -19.31 -15.74 -23.31
C ASN A 100 -20.00 -16.80 -22.45
N PHE A 101 -20.29 -16.47 -21.19
CA PHE A 101 -20.87 -17.39 -20.22
C PHE A 101 -22.04 -16.76 -19.46
N ASN A 102 -23.10 -17.53 -19.24
CA ASN A 102 -24.30 -17.04 -18.53
C ASN A 102 -24.07 -16.78 -17.03
N LYS A 103 -23.08 -17.44 -16.44
CA LYS A 103 -22.77 -17.31 -15.01
C LYS A 103 -21.29 -17.11 -14.84
N VAL A 104 -20.88 -15.86 -14.62
CA VAL A 104 -19.49 -15.48 -14.30
C VAL A 104 -19.54 -14.61 -13.05
N TYR A 105 -18.70 -14.91 -12.08
CA TYR A 105 -18.61 -14.17 -10.84
C TYR A 105 -17.21 -13.58 -10.67
N LEU A 106 -17.16 -12.31 -10.33
CA LEU A 106 -15.93 -11.61 -9.99
C LEU A 106 -15.76 -11.66 -8.47
N ILE A 107 -14.65 -12.23 -8.00
CA ILE A 107 -14.35 -12.44 -6.58
C ILE A 107 -12.88 -12.14 -6.25
N GLY A 108 -12.59 -11.98 -4.97
CA GLY A 108 -11.23 -11.77 -4.46
C GLY A 108 -10.63 -10.45 -4.97
N ASP A 109 -9.33 -10.43 -5.18
CA ASP A 109 -8.59 -9.22 -5.55
C ASP A 109 -8.97 -8.69 -6.94
N ALA A 110 -9.47 -9.53 -7.83
CA ALA A 110 -10.00 -9.10 -9.11
C ALA A 110 -11.24 -8.20 -8.94
N ALA A 111 -12.06 -8.42 -7.90
CA ALA A 111 -13.19 -7.57 -7.56
C ALA A 111 -12.75 -6.35 -6.74
N SER A 112 -11.99 -6.58 -5.68
CA SER A 112 -11.47 -5.54 -4.79
C SER A 112 -10.33 -6.09 -3.95
N PRO A 113 -9.10 -5.58 -4.09
CA PRO A 113 -7.96 -6.03 -3.32
C PRO A 113 -8.19 -5.85 -1.81
N ARG A 114 -8.07 -6.96 -1.06
CA ARG A 114 -8.28 -6.99 0.39
C ARG A 114 -7.43 -8.09 1.03
N LYS A 115 -7.76 -8.50 2.25
CA LYS A 115 -7.10 -9.61 2.95
C LYS A 115 -7.55 -10.97 2.37
N ILE A 116 -6.67 -11.97 2.41
CA ILE A 116 -6.93 -13.34 1.95
C ILE A 116 -8.26 -13.90 2.47
N ALA A 117 -8.61 -13.62 3.73
CA ALA A 117 -9.87 -14.07 4.33
C ALA A 117 -11.12 -13.61 3.57
N HIS A 118 -11.08 -12.45 2.94
CA HIS A 118 -12.19 -11.95 2.11
C HIS A 118 -12.33 -12.76 0.83
N ALA A 119 -11.21 -13.02 0.15
CA ALA A 119 -11.19 -13.82 -1.08
C ALA A 119 -11.70 -15.26 -0.84
N VAL A 120 -11.24 -15.89 0.26
CA VAL A 120 -11.71 -17.23 0.66
C VAL A 120 -13.21 -17.25 0.96
N ARG A 121 -13.70 -16.25 1.70
CA ARG A 121 -15.14 -16.13 2.01
C ARG A 121 -15.98 -15.96 0.75
N GLU A 122 -15.58 -15.04 -0.13
CA GLU A 122 -16.29 -14.78 -1.38
C GLU A 122 -16.32 -16.03 -2.27
N GLY A 123 -15.21 -16.76 -2.38
CA GLY A 123 -15.14 -18.02 -3.10
C GLY A 123 -16.11 -19.07 -2.54
N PHE A 124 -16.13 -19.22 -1.23
CA PHE A 124 -17.06 -20.14 -0.56
C PHE A 124 -18.53 -19.73 -0.80
N GLU A 125 -18.89 -18.47 -0.56
CA GLU A 125 -20.25 -17.96 -0.73
C GLU A 125 -20.75 -18.15 -2.17
N ARG A 126 -19.92 -17.88 -3.16
CA ARG A 126 -20.30 -18.06 -4.57
C ARG A 126 -20.43 -19.52 -4.96
N ALA A 127 -19.50 -20.37 -4.53
CA ALA A 127 -19.58 -21.80 -4.78
C ALA A 127 -20.84 -22.43 -4.14
N TYR A 128 -21.22 -21.96 -2.95
CA TYR A 128 -22.41 -22.45 -2.25
C TYR A 128 -23.73 -22.15 -2.99
N ILE A 129 -23.80 -21.01 -3.68
CA ILE A 129 -24.99 -20.57 -4.43
C ILE A 129 -25.07 -21.26 -5.81
N LEU A 130 -23.99 -21.82 -6.31
CA LEU A 130 -23.95 -22.50 -7.64
C LEU A 130 -24.60 -23.90 -7.65
N ARG A 131 -25.20 -24.32 -6.57
CA ARG A 131 -25.93 -25.61 -6.46
C ARG A 131 -27.25 -25.58 -7.21
#